data_4404f40d0bb66c5f2fc5daa25fc2c950
#
_entry.id   4404f40d0bb66c5f2fc5daa25fc2c950
#
_cell.length_a   1.000
_cell.length_b   1.000
_cell.length_c   1.000
_cell.angle_alpha   90.00
_cell.angle_beta   90.00
_cell.angle_gamma   90.00
#
_symmetry.space_group_name_H-M   'P 1'
#
loop_
_entity.id
_entity.type
_entity.pdbx_description
1 polymer ?
#
loop_
_entity_poly.entity_id
_entity_poly.type
_entity_poly.pdbx_seq_one_letter_code
_entity_poly.pdbx_strand_id
1 'polypeptide(L)'
;MAPMLSVRGLTVKFGRRTIIQDLSFSVRRGENLAIIGPNGAGKSVLLHALLNLVPYEGAIEWAADAKLGYVPQKVAADRQLPLEVKDLLSAKARLMKISASDVHSAAERVGLTPELLSTSVGILSGGEFQKALIAFALLGNPNVLLFDEPMSSLDELTEEHVYELLRDLQREQQLTMLTVSHDLSVVYQSATNVLCLGKGTPCFGPPKEILTPQILEAVYSAPVKFHHHLAGESR
;
A
#
# COMPACT_ATOMS: atom_id res chain seq x y z
N MET A 1 11.57 4.33 20.91
CA MET A 1 11.15 3.01 20.40
C MET A 1 11.88 2.75 19.09
N ALA A 2 12.33 1.53 18.84
CA ALA A 2 12.98 1.17 17.58
C ALA A 2 11.97 1.31 16.41
N PRO A 3 12.41 1.76 15.23
CA PRO A 3 11.54 1.86 14.06
C PRO A 3 11.05 0.47 13.60
N MET A 4 9.89 0.43 12.92
CA MET A 4 9.42 -0.77 12.23
C MET A 4 10.24 -1.02 10.96
N LEU A 5 10.63 0.06 10.28
CA LEU A 5 11.47 0.03 9.09
C LEU A 5 12.53 1.14 9.18
N SER A 6 13.78 0.81 8.86
CA SER A 6 14.87 1.77 8.65
C SER A 6 15.50 1.53 7.28
N VAL A 7 15.55 2.56 6.46
CA VAL A 7 16.18 2.54 5.13
C VAL A 7 17.32 3.54 5.14
N ARG A 8 18.52 3.12 4.71
CA ARG A 8 19.73 3.95 4.66
C ARG A 8 20.44 3.80 3.32
N GLY A 9 20.64 4.91 2.63
CA GLY A 9 21.40 4.98 1.38
C GLY A 9 20.87 4.07 0.28
N LEU A 10 19.55 3.80 0.24
CA LEU A 10 18.94 2.90 -0.71
C LEU A 10 19.13 3.41 -2.13
N THR A 11 19.78 2.61 -2.96
CA THR A 11 19.96 2.87 -4.38
C THR A 11 19.50 1.66 -5.20
N VAL A 12 18.60 1.88 -6.17
CA VAL A 12 18.10 0.83 -7.06
C VAL A 12 18.40 1.21 -8.50
N LYS A 13 19.02 0.26 -9.22
CA LYS A 13 19.44 0.44 -10.62
C LYS A 13 18.93 -0.70 -11.50
N PHE A 14 18.48 -0.37 -12.71
CA PHE A 14 18.19 -1.33 -13.77
C PHE A 14 19.13 -1.06 -14.96
N GLY A 15 20.13 -1.90 -15.11
CA GLY A 15 21.22 -1.68 -16.08
C GLY A 15 21.96 -0.37 -15.78
N ARG A 16 21.93 0.57 -16.73
CA ARG A 16 22.57 1.88 -16.58
C ARG A 16 21.66 2.96 -15.98
N ARG A 17 20.39 2.65 -15.75
CA ARG A 17 19.41 3.62 -15.26
C ARG A 17 19.26 3.50 -13.74
N THR A 18 19.60 4.55 -13.01
CA THR A 18 19.28 4.69 -11.59
C THR A 18 17.83 5.12 -11.45
N ILE A 19 17.04 4.36 -10.69
CA ILE A 19 15.62 4.65 -10.41
C ILE A 19 15.46 5.32 -9.07
N ILE A 20 16.16 4.82 -8.06
CA ILE A 20 16.20 5.38 -6.70
C ILE A 20 17.66 5.62 -6.38
N GLN A 21 17.99 6.79 -5.83
CA GLN A 21 19.36 7.16 -5.50
C GLN A 21 19.44 7.68 -4.06
N ASP A 22 20.29 7.04 -3.25
CA ASP A 22 20.67 7.45 -1.89
C ASP A 22 19.49 7.83 -0.98
N LEU A 23 18.41 7.02 -1.03
CA LEU A 23 17.18 7.26 -0.28
C LEU A 23 17.33 6.77 1.16
N SER A 24 17.04 7.65 2.13
CA SER A 24 17.06 7.30 3.56
C SER A 24 15.80 7.82 4.25
N PHE A 25 15.13 6.96 5.00
CA PHE A 25 13.94 7.28 5.80
C PHE A 25 13.70 6.19 6.86
N SER A 26 12.79 6.47 7.78
CA SER A 26 12.35 5.47 8.76
C SER A 26 10.83 5.55 9.00
N VAL A 27 10.23 4.41 9.36
CA VAL A 27 8.80 4.29 9.67
C VAL A 27 8.67 3.68 11.06
N ARG A 28 7.89 4.30 11.93
CA ARG A 28 7.60 3.78 13.26
C ARG A 28 6.43 2.80 13.21
N ARG A 29 6.28 2.02 14.28
CA ARG A 29 5.12 1.13 14.42
C ARG A 29 3.82 1.92 14.45
N GLY A 30 2.81 1.40 13.74
CA GLY A 30 1.49 2.03 13.64
C GLY A 30 1.44 3.28 12.75
N GLU A 31 2.55 3.71 12.16
CA GLU A 31 2.56 4.82 11.20
C GLU A 31 1.97 4.40 9.85
N ASN A 32 1.35 5.36 9.19
CA ASN A 32 0.94 5.26 7.80
C ASN A 32 1.83 6.17 6.95
N LEU A 33 2.77 5.56 6.21
CA LEU A 33 3.62 6.26 5.26
C LEU A 33 2.96 6.27 3.88
N ALA A 34 2.59 7.44 3.39
CA ALA A 34 2.18 7.62 2.00
C ALA A 34 3.40 7.88 1.10
N ILE A 35 3.50 7.15 -0.01
CA ILE A 35 4.54 7.31 -1.02
C ILE A 35 3.89 7.97 -2.24
N ILE A 36 4.31 9.20 -2.56
CA ILE A 36 3.75 9.99 -3.67
C ILE A 36 4.82 10.32 -4.70
N GLY A 37 4.38 10.74 -5.88
CA GLY A 37 5.25 11.16 -6.97
C GLY A 37 4.69 10.80 -8.34
N PRO A 38 5.26 11.36 -9.43
CA PRO A 38 4.79 11.12 -10.78
C PRO A 38 4.94 9.65 -11.21
N ASN A 39 4.26 9.30 -12.30
CA ASN A 39 4.42 7.98 -12.89
C ASN A 39 5.87 7.77 -13.34
N GLY A 40 6.41 6.59 -13.04
CA GLY A 40 7.82 6.26 -13.33
C GLY A 40 8.84 6.81 -12.33
N ALA A 41 8.41 7.46 -11.23
CA ALA A 41 9.31 7.95 -10.18
C ALA A 41 9.95 6.84 -9.32
N GLY A 42 9.53 5.58 -9.48
CA GLY A 42 10.10 4.46 -8.75
C GLY A 42 9.28 4.01 -7.52
N LYS A 43 8.03 4.46 -7.36
CA LYS A 43 7.18 4.11 -6.21
C LYS A 43 7.03 2.59 -6.01
N SER A 44 6.59 1.87 -7.05
CA SER A 44 6.51 0.39 -7.01
C SER A 44 7.87 -0.27 -6.87
N VAL A 45 8.92 0.33 -7.48
CA VAL A 45 10.30 -0.17 -7.36
C VAL A 45 10.78 -0.07 -5.91
N LEU A 46 10.41 1.00 -5.19
CA LEU A 46 10.70 1.12 -3.76
C LEU A 46 10.02 -0.02 -2.97
N LEU A 47 8.71 -0.25 -3.17
CA LEU A 47 8.01 -1.35 -2.51
C LEU A 47 8.66 -2.71 -2.82
N HIS A 48 9.04 -2.96 -4.08
CA HIS A 48 9.72 -4.19 -4.47
C HIS A 48 11.10 -4.32 -3.81
N ALA A 49 11.86 -3.23 -3.66
CA ALA A 49 13.12 -3.25 -2.92
C ALA A 49 12.90 -3.56 -1.43
N LEU A 50 11.89 -2.93 -0.79
CA LEU A 50 11.52 -3.20 0.60
C LEU A 50 11.10 -4.66 0.84
N LEU A 51 10.52 -5.31 -0.17
CA LEU A 51 10.15 -6.74 -0.18
C LEU A 51 11.29 -7.66 -0.61
N ASN A 52 12.49 -7.11 -0.89
CA ASN A 52 13.65 -7.86 -1.41
C ASN A 52 13.35 -8.60 -2.74
N LEU A 53 12.49 -8.03 -3.57
CA LEU A 53 12.12 -8.59 -4.88
C LEU A 53 13.00 -8.06 -6.02
N VAL A 54 13.77 -7.02 -5.78
CA VAL A 54 14.73 -6.43 -6.74
C VAL A 54 16.06 -6.15 -6.04
N PRO A 55 17.20 -6.24 -6.75
CA PRO A 55 18.50 -5.93 -6.18
C PRO A 55 18.62 -4.44 -5.84
N TYR A 56 19.30 -4.13 -4.75
CA TYR A 56 19.55 -2.77 -4.29
C TYR A 56 20.92 -2.66 -3.61
N GLU A 57 21.42 -1.43 -3.49
CA GLU A 57 22.56 -1.02 -2.68
C GLU A 57 22.04 -0.25 -1.45
N GLY A 58 22.79 -0.21 -0.35
CA GLY A 58 22.37 0.41 0.90
C GLY A 58 21.84 -0.61 1.91
N ALA A 59 21.04 -0.16 2.87
CA ALA A 59 20.50 -1.01 3.92
C ALA A 59 18.99 -0.84 4.08
N ILE A 60 18.27 -1.96 4.15
CA ILE A 60 16.85 -2.04 4.52
C ILE A 60 16.76 -2.95 5.73
N GLU A 61 16.31 -2.40 6.85
CA GLU A 61 16.21 -3.11 8.12
C GLU A 61 14.77 -3.06 8.63
N TRP A 62 14.10 -4.19 8.61
CA TRP A 62 12.82 -4.39 9.26
C TRP A 62 13.01 -4.77 10.73
N ALA A 63 12.07 -4.40 11.59
CA ALA A 63 12.04 -4.92 12.95
C ALA A 63 11.99 -6.45 12.95
N ALA A 64 12.61 -7.09 13.96
CA ALA A 64 12.75 -8.56 13.99
C ALA A 64 11.41 -9.32 13.99
N ASP A 65 10.33 -8.69 14.46
CA ASP A 65 8.97 -9.22 14.46
C ASP A 65 8.11 -8.74 13.29
N ALA A 66 8.69 -8.06 12.29
CA ALA A 66 7.96 -7.59 11.12
C ALA A 66 7.41 -8.76 10.32
N LYS A 67 6.11 -8.73 10.08
CA LYS A 67 5.38 -9.65 9.20
C LYS A 67 4.73 -8.84 8.12
N LEU A 68 5.15 -9.05 6.88
CA LEU A 68 4.75 -8.22 5.75
C LEU A 68 3.56 -8.83 5.00
N GLY A 69 2.54 -8.01 4.74
CA GLY A 69 1.50 -8.25 3.75
C GLY A 69 1.70 -7.30 2.58
N TYR A 70 1.41 -7.75 1.36
CA TYR A 70 1.55 -6.94 0.15
C TYR A 70 0.33 -7.04 -0.75
N VAL A 71 -0.18 -5.90 -1.16
CA VAL A 71 -1.27 -5.76 -2.14
C VAL A 71 -0.70 -5.05 -3.36
N PRO A 72 -0.54 -5.76 -4.48
CA PRO A 72 0.03 -5.20 -5.71
C PRO A 72 -0.98 -4.35 -6.48
N GLN A 73 -0.49 -3.41 -7.30
CA GLN A 73 -1.31 -2.54 -8.14
C GLN A 73 -2.17 -3.30 -9.14
N LYS A 74 -1.58 -4.30 -9.78
CA LYS A 74 -2.25 -5.13 -10.79
C LYS A 74 -1.93 -6.59 -10.56
N VAL A 75 -2.97 -7.39 -10.46
CA VAL A 75 -2.86 -8.82 -10.59
C VAL A 75 -3.51 -9.18 -11.93
N ALA A 76 -2.72 -9.71 -12.85
CA ALA A 76 -3.26 -10.25 -14.09
C ALA A 76 -4.03 -11.54 -13.73
N ALA A 77 -5.25 -11.39 -13.20
CA ALA A 77 -6.16 -12.51 -13.09
C ALA A 77 -6.64 -12.86 -14.49
N ASP A 78 -6.19 -14.01 -15.01
CA ASP A 78 -6.79 -14.56 -16.21
C ASP A 78 -8.25 -14.86 -15.88
N ARG A 79 -9.17 -14.10 -16.50
CA ARG A 79 -10.61 -14.25 -16.28
C ARG A 79 -11.14 -15.64 -16.67
N GLN A 80 -10.33 -16.43 -17.36
CA GLN A 80 -10.68 -17.81 -17.77
C GLN A 80 -10.24 -18.86 -16.76
N LEU A 81 -9.44 -18.49 -15.73
CA LEU A 81 -9.05 -19.43 -14.67
C LEU A 81 -10.27 -19.77 -13.81
N PRO A 82 -10.67 -21.03 -13.71
CA PRO A 82 -11.74 -21.47 -12.81
C PRO A 82 -11.23 -21.55 -11.37
N LEU A 83 -10.78 -20.39 -10.85
CA LEU A 83 -10.21 -20.24 -9.50
C LEU A 83 -11.21 -19.46 -8.64
N GLU A 84 -11.77 -20.07 -7.62
CA GLU A 84 -12.62 -19.39 -6.66
C GLU A 84 -11.77 -18.61 -5.64
N VAL A 85 -12.36 -17.58 -5.02
CA VAL A 85 -11.68 -16.77 -3.98
C VAL A 85 -11.16 -17.65 -2.84
N LYS A 86 -11.98 -18.62 -2.38
CA LYS A 86 -11.57 -19.57 -1.33
C LYS A 86 -10.34 -20.40 -1.72
N ASP A 87 -10.19 -20.74 -3.01
CA ASP A 87 -9.05 -21.53 -3.49
C ASP A 87 -7.78 -20.67 -3.49
N LEU A 88 -7.89 -19.40 -3.91
CA LEU A 88 -6.80 -18.45 -3.85
C LEU A 88 -6.29 -18.28 -2.40
N LEU A 89 -7.20 -18.03 -1.45
CA LEU A 89 -6.85 -17.87 -0.04
C LEU A 89 -6.27 -19.17 0.56
N SER A 90 -6.90 -20.33 0.24
CA SER A 90 -6.46 -21.63 0.72
C SER A 90 -5.09 -22.02 0.18
N ALA A 91 -4.76 -21.66 -1.06
CA ALA A 91 -3.44 -21.93 -1.64
C ALA A 91 -2.34 -21.24 -0.83
N LYS A 92 -2.50 -19.94 -0.52
CA LYS A 92 -1.55 -19.21 0.35
C LYS A 92 -1.50 -19.79 1.75
N ALA A 93 -2.67 -20.09 2.32
CA ALA A 93 -2.76 -20.66 3.67
C ALA A 93 -1.97 -21.98 3.80
N ARG A 94 -2.07 -22.86 2.81
CA ARG A 94 -1.30 -24.12 2.76
C ARG A 94 0.20 -23.87 2.70
N LEU A 95 0.64 -22.93 1.84
CA LEU A 95 2.07 -22.57 1.72
C LEU A 95 2.63 -22.00 3.03
N MET A 96 1.85 -21.20 3.74
CA MET A 96 2.26 -20.57 4.99
C MET A 96 1.92 -21.40 6.24
N LYS A 97 1.29 -22.58 6.08
CA LYS A 97 0.80 -23.44 7.17
C LYS A 97 -0.17 -22.71 8.11
N ILE A 98 -1.03 -21.88 7.53
CA ILE A 98 -2.07 -21.09 8.24
C ILE A 98 -3.31 -21.98 8.39
N SER A 99 -4.01 -21.85 9.53
CA SER A 99 -5.23 -22.61 9.80
C SER A 99 -6.42 -22.15 8.94
N ALA A 100 -7.42 -23.02 8.75
CA ALA A 100 -8.66 -22.67 8.06
C ALA A 100 -9.45 -21.57 8.81
N SER A 101 -9.37 -21.54 10.15
CA SER A 101 -9.99 -20.49 10.97
C SER A 101 -9.38 -19.10 10.68
N ASP A 102 -8.07 -19.03 10.46
CA ASP A 102 -7.40 -17.76 10.14
C ASP A 102 -7.78 -17.28 8.73
N VAL A 103 -7.99 -18.22 7.78
CA VAL A 103 -8.51 -17.87 6.43
C VAL A 103 -9.90 -17.26 6.54
N HIS A 104 -10.77 -17.88 7.32
CA HIS A 104 -12.13 -17.37 7.55
C HIS A 104 -12.10 -15.99 8.21
N SER A 105 -11.30 -15.82 9.27
CA SER A 105 -11.13 -14.52 9.93
C SER A 105 -10.60 -13.44 8.98
N ALA A 106 -9.63 -13.75 8.13
CA ALA A 106 -9.11 -12.78 7.15
C ALA A 106 -10.20 -12.38 6.14
N ALA A 107 -11.05 -13.31 5.71
CA ALA A 107 -12.16 -13.06 4.79
C ALA A 107 -13.25 -12.20 5.45
N GLU A 108 -13.65 -12.50 6.68
CA GLU A 108 -14.64 -11.73 7.43
C GLU A 108 -14.20 -10.29 7.65
N ARG A 109 -12.94 -10.06 8.01
CA ARG A 109 -12.38 -8.71 8.25
C ARG A 109 -12.54 -7.76 7.07
N VAL A 110 -12.55 -8.29 5.85
CA VAL A 110 -12.72 -7.48 4.63
C VAL A 110 -14.15 -7.56 4.06
N GLY A 111 -15.07 -8.22 4.77
CA GLY A 111 -16.46 -8.36 4.35
C GLY A 111 -16.65 -9.26 3.13
N LEU A 112 -15.83 -10.31 2.98
CA LEU A 112 -16.06 -11.37 2.00
C LEU A 112 -17.11 -12.34 2.54
N THR A 113 -18.28 -12.37 1.89
CA THR A 113 -19.36 -13.30 2.25
C THR A 113 -19.06 -14.72 1.75
N PRO A 114 -19.75 -15.76 2.27
CA PRO A 114 -19.62 -17.14 1.78
C PRO A 114 -19.87 -17.27 0.27
N GLU A 115 -20.81 -16.48 -0.26
CA GLU A 115 -21.12 -16.43 -1.70
C GLU A 115 -19.92 -15.90 -2.50
N LEU A 116 -19.29 -14.81 -2.04
CA LEU A 116 -18.11 -14.25 -2.69
C LEU A 116 -16.92 -15.19 -2.61
N LEU A 117 -16.76 -15.92 -1.49
CA LEU A 117 -15.71 -16.93 -1.36
C LEU A 117 -15.84 -18.06 -2.37
N SER A 118 -17.07 -18.40 -2.77
CA SER A 118 -17.38 -19.41 -3.80
C SER A 118 -17.49 -18.83 -5.22
N THR A 119 -17.21 -17.55 -5.39
CA THR A 119 -17.25 -16.87 -6.69
C THR A 119 -15.89 -16.99 -7.37
N SER A 120 -15.89 -17.19 -8.69
CA SER A 120 -14.65 -17.19 -9.49
C SER A 120 -14.00 -15.81 -9.44
N VAL A 121 -12.68 -15.77 -9.23
CA VAL A 121 -11.88 -14.54 -9.21
C VAL A 121 -12.05 -13.72 -10.49
N GLY A 122 -12.27 -14.37 -11.64
CA GLY A 122 -12.39 -13.72 -12.94
C GLY A 122 -13.67 -12.90 -13.16
N ILE A 123 -14.73 -13.14 -12.35
CA ILE A 123 -16.03 -12.46 -12.48
C ILE A 123 -16.33 -11.47 -11.35
N LEU A 124 -15.41 -11.32 -10.39
CA LEU A 124 -15.55 -10.33 -9.33
C LEU A 124 -15.56 -8.90 -9.88
N SER A 125 -16.34 -8.03 -9.25
CA SER A 125 -16.19 -6.58 -9.44
C SER A 125 -14.81 -6.12 -8.96
N GLY A 126 -14.39 -4.92 -9.37
CA GLY A 126 -13.09 -4.37 -8.94
C GLY A 126 -12.95 -4.31 -7.42
N GLY A 127 -14.00 -3.85 -6.71
CA GLY A 127 -14.00 -3.75 -5.25
C GLY A 127 -13.98 -5.10 -4.55
N GLU A 128 -14.74 -6.08 -5.04
CA GLU A 128 -14.72 -7.45 -4.50
C GLU A 128 -13.36 -8.12 -4.72
N PHE A 129 -12.76 -7.92 -5.88
CA PHE A 129 -11.42 -8.41 -6.17
C PHE A 129 -10.39 -7.74 -5.26
N GLN A 130 -10.51 -6.42 -5.03
CA GLN A 130 -9.63 -5.70 -4.10
C GLN A 130 -9.76 -6.22 -2.67
N LYS A 131 -10.99 -6.48 -2.18
CA LYS A 131 -11.22 -7.13 -0.88
C LYS A 131 -10.55 -8.51 -0.81
N ALA A 132 -10.64 -9.31 -1.87
CA ALA A 132 -9.98 -10.62 -1.94
C ALA A 132 -8.45 -10.49 -1.86
N LEU A 133 -7.85 -9.51 -2.52
CA LEU A 133 -6.41 -9.22 -2.43
C LEU A 133 -6.00 -8.74 -1.03
N ILE A 134 -6.82 -7.91 -0.38
CA ILE A 134 -6.56 -7.49 1.01
C ILE A 134 -6.67 -8.69 1.95
N ALA A 135 -7.72 -9.53 1.84
CA ALA A 135 -7.82 -10.77 2.61
C ALA A 135 -6.57 -11.64 2.42
N PHE A 136 -6.15 -11.81 1.17
CA PHE A 136 -4.93 -12.55 0.86
C PHE A 136 -3.70 -11.93 1.52
N ALA A 137 -3.55 -10.61 1.53
CA ALA A 137 -2.44 -9.93 2.20
C ALA A 137 -2.49 -10.12 3.73
N LEU A 138 -3.68 -10.13 4.34
CA LEU A 138 -3.89 -10.32 5.78
C LEU A 138 -3.60 -11.74 6.29
N LEU A 139 -3.55 -12.75 5.40
CA LEU A 139 -3.18 -14.10 5.79
C LEU A 139 -1.77 -14.15 6.39
N GLY A 140 -1.64 -14.76 7.55
CA GLY A 140 -0.40 -14.79 8.33
C GLY A 140 -0.32 -13.69 9.39
N ASN A 141 -1.40 -12.94 9.57
CA ASN A 141 -1.53 -11.89 10.57
C ASN A 141 -0.36 -10.88 10.52
N PRO A 142 -0.19 -10.17 9.39
CA PRO A 142 0.88 -9.19 9.22
C PRO A 142 0.70 -8.03 10.20
N ASN A 143 1.81 -7.41 10.61
CA ASN A 143 1.83 -6.14 11.34
C ASN A 143 2.33 -4.98 10.47
N VAL A 144 2.65 -5.27 9.21
CA VAL A 144 3.00 -4.29 8.18
C VAL A 144 2.23 -4.62 6.90
N LEU A 145 1.57 -3.64 6.30
CA LEU A 145 0.93 -3.76 4.99
C LEU A 145 1.54 -2.78 3.99
N LEU A 146 1.92 -3.31 2.84
CA LEU A 146 2.38 -2.52 1.71
C LEU A 146 1.30 -2.53 0.63
N PHE A 147 0.93 -1.34 0.15
CA PHE A 147 -0.07 -1.15 -0.91
C PHE A 147 0.53 -0.41 -2.10
N ASP A 148 0.46 -1.02 -3.26
CA ASP A 148 0.92 -0.41 -4.51
C ASP A 148 -0.29 0.08 -5.32
N GLU A 149 -0.70 1.33 -5.15
CA GLU A 149 -1.85 1.96 -5.83
C GLU A 149 -3.13 1.10 -5.85
N PRO A 150 -3.62 0.64 -4.70
CA PRO A 150 -4.68 -0.38 -4.64
C PRO A 150 -6.02 0.07 -5.22
N MET A 151 -6.20 1.38 -5.46
CA MET A 151 -7.48 2.00 -5.85
C MET A 151 -7.53 2.41 -7.33
N SER A 152 -6.45 2.26 -8.11
CA SER A 152 -6.30 2.85 -9.45
C SER A 152 -7.32 2.40 -10.51
N SER A 153 -8.21 1.48 -10.20
CA SER A 153 -9.23 0.95 -11.10
C SER A 153 -10.63 0.83 -10.48
N LEU A 154 -10.85 1.45 -9.32
CA LEU A 154 -12.14 1.46 -8.64
C LEU A 154 -12.93 2.73 -8.97
N ASP A 155 -14.24 2.67 -8.87
CA ASP A 155 -15.09 3.86 -8.83
C ASP A 155 -14.98 4.54 -7.44
N GLU A 156 -15.33 5.83 -7.37
CA GLU A 156 -15.13 6.69 -6.19
C GLU A 156 -15.79 6.12 -4.92
N LEU A 157 -17.01 5.59 -5.02
CA LEU A 157 -17.71 5.01 -3.87
C LEU A 157 -17.02 3.74 -3.34
N THR A 158 -16.57 2.90 -4.26
CA THR A 158 -15.85 1.67 -3.91
C THR A 158 -14.49 1.99 -3.30
N GLU A 159 -13.80 3.01 -3.82
CA GLU A 159 -12.54 3.50 -3.29
C GLU A 159 -12.71 3.99 -1.83
N GLU A 160 -13.74 4.78 -1.54
CA GLU A 160 -14.02 5.27 -0.19
C GLU A 160 -14.25 4.13 0.81
N HIS A 161 -15.05 3.12 0.45
CA HIS A 161 -15.29 1.95 1.30
C HIS A 161 -14.01 1.15 1.58
N VAL A 162 -13.11 1.02 0.59
CA VAL A 162 -11.84 0.32 0.82
C VAL A 162 -10.91 1.14 1.71
N TYR A 163 -10.90 2.47 1.59
CA TYR A 163 -10.14 3.32 2.51
C TYR A 163 -10.67 3.28 3.95
N GLU A 164 -12.00 3.23 4.13
CA GLU A 164 -12.61 3.03 5.45
C GLU A 164 -12.16 1.70 6.07
N LEU A 165 -12.26 0.61 5.31
CA LEU A 165 -11.78 -0.70 5.72
C LEU A 165 -10.32 -0.67 6.15
N LEU A 166 -9.45 -0.02 5.36
CA LEU A 166 -8.02 0.08 5.70
C LEU A 166 -7.77 0.90 6.97
N ARG A 167 -8.53 1.98 7.16
CA ARG A 167 -8.47 2.78 8.40
C ARG A 167 -8.88 1.99 9.63
N ASP A 168 -9.94 1.20 9.53
CA ASP A 168 -10.41 0.36 10.62
C ASP A 168 -9.40 -0.73 10.96
N LEU A 169 -8.88 -1.43 9.96
CA LEU A 169 -7.81 -2.42 10.13
C LEU A 169 -6.56 -1.80 10.79
N GLN A 170 -6.18 -0.57 10.39
CA GLN A 170 -5.04 0.12 10.99
C GLN A 170 -5.29 0.44 12.48
N ARG A 171 -6.48 0.94 12.82
CA ARG A 171 -6.83 1.30 14.20
C ARG A 171 -6.90 0.08 15.12
N GLU A 172 -7.58 -0.97 14.68
CA GLU A 172 -7.82 -2.17 15.48
C GLU A 172 -6.55 -2.96 15.75
N GLN A 173 -5.62 -3.01 14.77
CA GLN A 173 -4.44 -3.87 14.82
C GLN A 173 -3.13 -3.09 14.97
N GLN A 174 -3.19 -1.76 15.05
CA GLN A 174 -2.01 -0.88 15.04
C GLN A 174 -1.05 -1.22 13.87
N LEU A 175 -1.62 -1.52 12.71
CA LEU A 175 -0.85 -1.86 11.52
C LEU A 175 0.04 -0.71 11.08
N THR A 176 1.29 -1.02 10.75
CA THR A 176 2.15 -0.09 10.01
C THR A 176 1.81 -0.20 8.54
N MET A 177 1.55 0.92 7.87
CA MET A 177 1.14 0.91 6.47
C MET A 177 2.11 1.71 5.62
N LEU A 178 2.42 1.19 4.43
CA LEU A 178 3.15 1.88 3.38
C LEU A 178 2.28 1.87 2.14
N THR A 179 1.73 3.03 1.76
CA THR A 179 0.74 3.12 0.68
C THR A 179 1.26 4.01 -0.44
N VAL A 180 1.37 3.49 -1.64
CA VAL A 180 1.54 4.30 -2.84
C VAL A 180 0.19 4.87 -3.23
N SER A 181 0.08 6.20 -3.30
CA SER A 181 -1.16 6.88 -3.68
C SER A 181 -0.87 8.05 -4.61
N HIS A 182 -1.83 8.34 -5.48
CA HIS A 182 -1.89 9.54 -6.30
C HIS A 182 -2.97 10.54 -5.82
N ASP A 183 -3.83 10.12 -4.88
CA ASP A 183 -4.84 10.99 -4.27
C ASP A 183 -4.25 11.73 -3.06
N LEU A 184 -3.94 13.01 -3.29
CA LEU A 184 -3.36 13.87 -2.26
C LEU A 184 -4.35 14.20 -1.13
N SER A 185 -5.66 14.15 -1.39
CA SER A 185 -6.69 14.43 -0.38
C SER A 185 -6.75 13.31 0.65
N VAL A 186 -6.73 12.07 0.18
CA VAL A 186 -6.66 10.88 1.04
C VAL A 186 -5.33 10.85 1.80
N VAL A 187 -4.22 11.12 1.13
CA VAL A 187 -2.90 11.20 1.78
C VAL A 187 -2.89 12.22 2.90
N TYR A 188 -3.45 13.41 2.66
CA TYR A 188 -3.50 14.47 3.68
C TYR A 188 -4.31 14.07 4.92
N GLN A 189 -5.40 13.31 4.74
CA GLN A 189 -6.29 12.90 5.83
C GLN A 189 -5.78 11.68 6.61
N SER A 190 -5.09 10.75 5.94
CA SER A 190 -4.81 9.43 6.50
C SER A 190 -3.33 9.16 6.81
N ALA A 191 -2.39 9.84 6.14
CA ALA A 191 -0.98 9.58 6.34
C ALA A 191 -0.44 10.25 7.62
N THR A 192 0.45 9.56 8.33
CA THR A 192 1.28 10.14 9.39
C THR A 192 2.51 10.84 8.83
N ASN A 193 3.09 10.27 7.78
CA ASN A 193 4.21 10.83 7.05
C ASN A 193 4.02 10.63 5.53
N VAL A 194 4.65 11.48 4.76
CA VAL A 194 4.69 11.43 3.30
C VAL A 194 6.13 11.32 2.85
N LEU A 195 6.38 10.41 1.92
CA LEU A 195 7.64 10.29 1.18
C LEU A 195 7.39 10.67 -0.27
N CYS A 196 8.08 11.69 -0.77
CA CYS A 196 7.99 12.09 -2.16
C CYS A 196 9.14 11.47 -2.97
N LEU A 197 8.81 10.85 -4.08
CA LEU A 197 9.75 10.43 -5.10
C LEU A 197 9.51 11.24 -6.36
N GLY A 198 10.57 11.84 -6.93
CA GLY A 198 10.44 12.69 -8.13
C GLY A 198 11.78 13.13 -8.67
N LYS A 199 11.75 14.16 -9.54
CA LYS A 199 12.96 14.77 -10.10
C LYS A 199 13.59 15.75 -9.09
N GLY A 200 14.32 15.27 -8.14
CA GLY A 200 14.97 16.13 -7.14
C GLY A 200 15.31 15.35 -5.89
N THR A 201 15.65 16.06 -4.82
CA THR A 201 15.88 15.43 -3.54
C THR A 201 14.55 14.88 -3.01
N PRO A 202 14.48 13.61 -2.62
CA PRO A 202 13.30 13.06 -1.97
C PRO A 202 12.92 13.89 -0.75
N CYS A 203 11.62 14.10 -0.54
CA CYS A 203 11.12 14.78 0.66
C CYS A 203 10.46 13.76 1.60
N PHE A 204 10.57 13.99 2.90
CA PHE A 204 9.99 13.13 3.92
C PHE A 204 9.54 13.96 5.12
N GLY A 205 8.32 13.76 5.57
CA GLY A 205 7.75 14.45 6.74
C GLY A 205 6.23 14.38 6.84
N PRO A 206 5.63 15.08 7.82
CA PRO A 206 4.18 15.14 8.00
C PRO A 206 3.46 15.72 6.78
N PRO A 207 2.22 15.27 6.46
CA PRO A 207 1.48 15.77 5.30
C PRO A 207 1.35 17.29 5.23
N LYS A 208 1.11 17.95 6.37
CA LYS A 208 0.96 19.41 6.44
C LYS A 208 2.19 20.19 6.01
N GLU A 209 3.37 19.60 6.18
CA GLU A 209 4.66 20.21 5.83
C GLU A 209 5.06 19.88 4.39
N ILE A 210 4.70 18.68 3.93
CA ILE A 210 5.12 18.14 2.64
C ILE A 210 4.15 18.51 1.52
N LEU A 211 2.82 18.47 1.76
CA LEU A 211 1.83 18.73 0.72
C LEU A 211 1.59 20.24 0.50
N THR A 212 2.67 20.98 0.26
CA THR A 212 2.62 22.39 -0.10
C THR A 212 2.73 22.57 -1.61
N PRO A 213 2.13 23.63 -2.21
CA PRO A 213 2.23 23.87 -3.64
C PRO A 213 3.67 23.84 -4.15
N GLN A 214 4.61 24.46 -3.42
CA GLN A 214 6.01 24.58 -3.80
C GLN A 214 6.69 23.20 -3.89
N ILE A 215 6.47 22.32 -2.89
CA ILE A 215 7.04 20.98 -2.87
C ILE A 215 6.38 20.12 -3.96
N LEU A 216 5.06 20.20 -4.11
CA LEU A 216 4.34 19.43 -5.12
C LEU A 216 4.75 19.82 -6.54
N GLU A 217 4.92 21.12 -6.83
CA GLU A 217 5.45 21.60 -8.12
C GLU A 217 6.86 21.05 -8.39
N ALA A 218 7.73 21.03 -7.39
CA ALA A 218 9.08 20.47 -7.54
C ALA A 218 9.04 18.96 -7.80
N VAL A 219 8.18 18.21 -7.09
CA VAL A 219 8.05 16.75 -7.22
C VAL A 219 7.45 16.35 -8.56
N TYR A 220 6.35 17.00 -8.96
CA TYR A 220 5.60 16.64 -10.18
C TYR A 220 6.08 17.39 -11.43
N SER A 221 6.95 18.40 -11.29
CA SER A 221 7.41 19.28 -12.39
C SER A 221 6.26 19.95 -13.16
N ALA A 222 5.13 20.19 -12.49
CA ALA A 222 3.93 20.82 -13.01
C ALA A 222 3.15 21.50 -11.89
N PRO A 223 2.41 22.60 -12.15
CA PRO A 223 1.54 23.23 -11.16
C PRO A 223 0.48 22.22 -10.69
N VAL A 224 0.49 21.88 -9.42
CA VAL A 224 -0.51 20.99 -8.80
C VAL A 224 -1.51 21.86 -8.05
N LYS A 225 -2.78 21.86 -8.48
CA LYS A 225 -3.87 22.48 -7.71
C LYS A 225 -4.35 21.47 -6.68
N PHE A 226 -4.01 21.71 -5.42
CA PHE A 226 -4.50 20.94 -4.30
C PHE A 226 -5.56 21.76 -3.56
N HIS A 227 -6.80 21.29 -3.55
CA HIS A 227 -7.89 21.90 -2.80
C HIS A 227 -8.10 21.12 -1.50
N HIS A 228 -7.86 21.77 -0.37
CA HIS A 228 -8.31 21.26 0.91
C HIS A 228 -9.84 21.36 0.98
N HIS A 229 -10.54 20.26 0.91
CA HIS A 229 -11.88 20.19 1.45
C HIS A 229 -11.76 20.13 2.97
N LEU A 230 -11.85 21.27 3.65
CA LEU A 230 -12.10 21.33 5.08
C LEU A 230 -13.49 20.72 5.30
N ALA A 231 -13.56 19.52 5.82
CA ALA A 231 -14.80 18.99 6.37
C ALA A 231 -15.20 19.86 7.55
N GLY A 232 -16.25 20.67 7.38
CA GLY A 232 -16.86 21.44 8.46
C GLY A 232 -17.03 22.93 8.22
N GLU A 233 -17.81 23.32 7.21
CA GLU A 233 -18.65 24.53 7.30
C GLU A 233 -20.05 24.15 6.82
N SER A 234 -20.81 23.56 7.76
CA SER A 234 -22.27 23.54 7.66
C SER A 234 -22.77 24.97 7.97
N ARG A 235 -23.37 25.61 6.97
CA ARG A 235 -24.31 26.67 7.21
C ARG A 235 -25.71 26.11 7.41
#